data_cbdd8189731ba7f40f3f064688194059
#
_entry.id   cbdd8189731ba7f40f3f064688194059
#
_cell.length_a   1.000
_cell.length_b   1.000
_cell.length_c   1.000
_cell.angle_alpha   90.00
_cell.angle_beta   90.00
_cell.angle_gamma   90.00
#
_symmetry.space_group_name_H-M   'P 1'
#
loop_
_entity.id
_entity.type
_entity.pdbx_description
1 polymer ?
#
loop_
_entity_poly.entity_id
_entity_poly.type
_entity_poly.pdbx_seq_one_letter_code
_entity_poly.pdbx_strand_id
1 'polypeptide(L)'
;MYEQHVVVTTKHGQMPAFVACPDGAGPFPPIIFYMDAPGAREELRNMARRIARHGYFCILPDMYYRLGTVLFDLPRRTDAMSAVIRASMNSINNELVTDDTSAMLGWMDANDRVKPGPVGCVGYCMSGQYITTVSARFPHRMVAAASLYGVLIVTDQPDSPHLLVDKIKGELYYAFAEHDAGVPGHVIPDLRAALAKTDVKNTIKIFPGTQHGFAFAERADYETVSAEQTWADMFAMWDRCLK
;
A
#
# COMPACT_ATOMS: atom_id res chain seq x y z
N MET A 1 -7.78 12.59 -17.70
CA MET A 1 -6.93 12.14 -16.57
C MET A 1 -5.49 12.22 -17.00
N TYR A 2 -4.66 12.86 -16.20
CA TYR A 2 -3.22 12.92 -16.43
C TYR A 2 -2.55 11.63 -15.96
N GLU A 3 -1.69 11.05 -16.78
CA GLU A 3 -0.93 9.84 -16.49
C GLU A 3 0.50 9.97 -17.00
N GLN A 4 1.47 9.48 -16.25
CA GLN A 4 2.87 9.49 -16.68
C GLN A 4 3.67 8.36 -16.01
N HIS A 5 4.62 7.79 -16.73
CA HIS A 5 5.73 7.06 -16.14
C HIS A 5 6.83 8.04 -15.76
N VAL A 6 7.23 7.99 -14.50
CA VAL A 6 8.25 8.86 -13.92
C VAL A 6 9.37 8.04 -13.31
N VAL A 7 10.47 8.68 -12.97
CA VAL A 7 11.59 8.07 -12.26
C VAL A 7 11.85 8.87 -11.00
N VAL A 8 11.82 8.19 -9.86
CA VAL A 8 12.19 8.75 -8.56
C VAL A 8 13.63 8.36 -8.24
N THR A 9 14.50 9.34 -8.07
CA THR A 9 15.89 9.09 -7.65
C THR A 9 15.90 8.75 -6.17
N THR A 10 16.36 7.55 -5.85
CA THR A 10 16.54 7.06 -4.47
C THR A 10 18.02 6.92 -4.16
N LYS A 11 18.38 6.68 -2.90
CA LYS A 11 19.77 6.36 -2.53
C LYS A 11 20.25 5.01 -3.09
N HIS A 12 19.33 4.19 -3.60
CA HIS A 12 19.61 2.85 -4.14
C HIS A 12 19.54 2.76 -5.66
N GLY A 13 19.21 3.86 -6.35
CA GLY A 13 19.10 3.91 -7.81
C GLY A 13 17.86 4.65 -8.32
N GLN A 14 17.54 4.41 -9.57
CA GLN A 14 16.44 5.06 -10.28
C GLN A 14 15.19 4.17 -10.18
N MET A 15 14.22 4.56 -9.38
CA MET A 15 12.98 3.82 -9.16
C MET A 15 11.90 4.27 -10.13
N PRO A 16 11.48 3.44 -11.10
CA PRO A 16 10.34 3.73 -11.93
C PRO A 16 9.06 3.82 -11.10
N ALA A 17 8.18 4.74 -11.46
CA ALA A 17 6.85 4.83 -10.87
C ALA A 17 5.82 5.23 -11.93
N PHE A 18 4.58 4.81 -11.74
CA PHE A 18 3.45 5.29 -12.48
C PHE A 18 2.70 6.33 -11.65
N VAL A 19 2.36 7.47 -12.25
CA VAL A 19 1.53 8.49 -11.62
C VAL A 19 0.24 8.71 -12.38
N ALA A 20 -0.83 8.96 -11.65
CA ALA A 20 -2.12 9.35 -12.21
C ALA A 20 -2.78 10.41 -11.31
N CYS A 21 -3.40 11.43 -11.92
CA CYS A 21 -4.20 12.41 -11.20
C CYS A 21 -5.32 12.96 -12.10
N PRO A 22 -6.29 13.71 -11.57
CA PRO A 22 -7.30 14.37 -12.40
C PRO A 22 -6.69 15.31 -13.44
N ASP A 23 -7.44 15.63 -14.48
CA ASP A 23 -7.08 16.73 -15.38
C ASP A 23 -7.11 18.08 -14.64
N GLY A 24 -6.39 19.05 -15.16
CA GLY A 24 -6.29 20.38 -14.56
C GLY A 24 -4.95 20.63 -13.86
N ALA A 25 -4.82 21.82 -13.28
CA ALA A 25 -3.57 22.29 -12.72
C ALA A 25 -3.25 21.67 -11.34
N GLY A 26 -4.22 21.18 -10.61
CA GLY A 26 -4.03 20.73 -9.21
C GLY A 26 -3.93 21.94 -8.25
N PRO A 27 -3.24 21.81 -7.09
CA PRO A 27 -2.62 20.57 -6.60
C PRO A 27 -3.63 19.58 -6.03
N PHE A 28 -3.34 18.28 -6.14
CA PHE A 28 -4.20 17.20 -5.67
C PHE A 28 -3.62 16.51 -4.44
N PRO A 29 -4.45 16.08 -3.46
CA PRO A 29 -3.98 15.34 -2.28
C PRO A 29 -3.27 14.03 -2.71
N PRO A 30 -2.08 13.74 -2.19
CA PRO A 30 -1.28 12.59 -2.64
C PRO A 30 -1.64 11.30 -1.92
N ILE A 31 -1.61 10.20 -2.69
CA ILE A 31 -1.68 8.82 -2.21
C ILE A 31 -0.49 8.04 -2.76
N ILE A 32 0.27 7.38 -1.90
CA ILE A 32 1.25 6.37 -2.30
C ILE A 32 0.56 5.02 -2.32
N PHE A 33 0.60 4.35 -3.48
CA PHE A 33 0.04 3.02 -3.66
C PHE A 33 1.18 1.99 -3.74
N TYR A 34 1.44 1.29 -2.64
CA TYR A 34 2.43 0.22 -2.59
C TYR A 34 1.90 -1.05 -3.24
N MET A 35 2.69 -1.60 -4.18
CA MET A 35 2.32 -2.77 -4.95
C MET A 35 2.24 -4.05 -4.10
N ASP A 36 1.52 -5.07 -4.59
CA ASP A 36 1.54 -6.42 -4.03
C ASP A 36 2.73 -7.25 -4.56
N ALA A 37 2.88 -8.49 -4.08
CA ALA A 37 4.02 -9.35 -4.42
C ALA A 37 4.23 -9.62 -5.93
N PRO A 38 3.21 -9.74 -6.78
CA PRO A 38 3.42 -9.81 -8.23
C PRO A 38 4.00 -8.56 -8.89
N GLY A 39 4.08 -7.43 -8.18
CA GLY A 39 4.72 -6.24 -8.69
C GLY A 39 3.83 -5.32 -9.53
N ALA A 40 4.45 -4.23 -10.02
CA ALA A 40 3.76 -3.21 -10.79
C ALA A 40 3.26 -3.77 -12.14
N ARG A 41 1.96 -3.70 -12.37
CA ARG A 41 1.27 -4.22 -13.55
C ARG A 41 0.04 -3.39 -13.91
N GLU A 42 -0.62 -3.71 -15.04
CA GLU A 42 -1.75 -2.92 -15.53
C GLU A 42 -2.94 -2.90 -14.55
N GLU A 43 -3.22 -4.01 -13.88
CA GLU A 43 -4.25 -4.03 -12.83
C GLU A 43 -4.02 -2.95 -11.76
N LEU A 44 -2.78 -2.84 -11.25
CA LEU A 44 -2.45 -1.83 -10.24
C LEU A 44 -2.51 -0.41 -10.84
N ARG A 45 -2.12 -0.23 -12.11
CA ARG A 45 -2.30 1.07 -12.79
C ARG A 45 -3.78 1.43 -12.94
N ASN A 46 -4.66 0.47 -13.21
CA ASN A 46 -6.11 0.69 -13.23
C ASN A 46 -6.66 1.09 -11.86
N MET A 47 -6.14 0.51 -10.79
CA MET A 47 -6.47 0.90 -9.42
C MET A 47 -5.94 2.30 -9.08
N ALA A 48 -4.73 2.65 -9.51
CA ALA A 48 -4.20 4.01 -9.38
C ALA A 48 -5.05 5.04 -10.14
N ARG A 49 -5.54 4.69 -11.34
CA ARG A 49 -6.51 5.52 -12.09
C ARG A 49 -7.84 5.69 -11.34
N ARG A 50 -8.29 4.65 -10.63
CA ARG A 50 -9.49 4.74 -9.79
C ARG A 50 -9.29 5.75 -8.65
N ILE A 51 -8.14 5.73 -7.99
CA ILE A 51 -7.75 6.71 -6.97
C ILE A 51 -7.73 8.12 -7.57
N ALA A 52 -7.14 8.28 -8.75
CA ALA A 52 -7.07 9.55 -9.45
C ALA A 52 -8.46 10.10 -9.82
N ARG A 53 -9.39 9.25 -10.31
CA ARG A 53 -10.78 9.65 -10.60
C ARG A 53 -11.51 10.18 -9.37
N HIS A 54 -11.09 9.77 -8.18
CA HIS A 54 -11.67 10.23 -6.92
C HIS A 54 -11.05 11.57 -6.42
N GLY A 55 -10.17 12.17 -7.20
CA GLY A 55 -9.61 13.49 -6.94
C GLY A 55 -8.24 13.51 -6.28
N TYR A 56 -7.49 12.42 -6.32
CA TYR A 56 -6.16 12.28 -5.72
C TYR A 56 -5.05 12.26 -6.76
N PHE A 57 -3.85 12.68 -6.34
CA PHE A 57 -2.62 12.34 -7.03
C PHE A 57 -2.14 10.99 -6.52
N CYS A 58 -2.08 9.98 -7.38
CA CYS A 58 -1.63 8.64 -7.02
C CYS A 58 -0.25 8.36 -7.60
N ILE A 59 0.69 7.91 -6.78
CA ILE A 59 2.01 7.39 -7.20
C ILE A 59 2.11 5.91 -6.86
N LEU A 60 2.41 5.09 -7.86
CA LEU A 60 2.60 3.64 -7.77
C LEU A 60 4.06 3.31 -8.13
N PRO A 61 4.96 3.07 -7.16
CA PRO A 61 6.35 2.73 -7.41
C PRO A 61 6.51 1.27 -7.88
N ASP A 62 7.50 1.02 -8.73
CA ASP A 62 8.05 -0.33 -8.93
C ASP A 62 9.09 -0.62 -7.84
N MET A 63 8.66 -1.31 -6.78
CA MET A 63 9.52 -1.56 -5.63
C MET A 63 10.60 -2.61 -5.91
N TYR A 64 10.52 -3.33 -7.04
CA TYR A 64 11.52 -4.32 -7.46
C TYR A 64 12.64 -3.73 -8.33
N TYR A 65 12.69 -2.42 -8.53
CA TYR A 65 13.66 -1.75 -9.41
C TYR A 65 15.13 -2.12 -9.15
N ARG A 66 15.48 -2.55 -7.93
CA ARG A 66 16.82 -3.05 -7.59
C ARG A 66 17.14 -4.39 -8.26
N LEU A 67 16.12 -5.16 -8.65
CA LEU A 67 16.26 -6.41 -9.39
C LEU A 67 16.24 -6.19 -10.92
N GLY A 68 15.95 -4.98 -11.38
CA GLY A 68 15.66 -4.67 -12.77
C GLY A 68 14.16 -4.73 -13.07
N THR A 69 13.80 -5.01 -14.32
CA THR A 69 12.39 -5.11 -14.72
C THR A 69 11.86 -6.51 -14.41
N VAL A 70 10.87 -6.58 -13.53
CA VAL A 70 10.22 -7.83 -13.14
C VAL A 70 8.76 -7.79 -13.59
N LEU A 71 8.38 -8.69 -14.51
CA LEU A 71 7.01 -8.81 -15.03
C LEU A 71 6.56 -10.27 -14.98
N PHE A 72 5.32 -10.50 -14.55
CA PHE A 72 4.72 -11.82 -14.43
C PHE A 72 3.45 -11.93 -15.26
N ASP A 73 3.27 -13.06 -15.93
CA ASP A 73 2.03 -13.45 -16.63
C ASP A 73 1.12 -14.18 -15.63
N LEU A 74 0.42 -13.43 -14.81
CA LEU A 74 -0.41 -13.97 -13.72
C LEU A 74 -1.54 -14.89 -14.19
N PRO A 75 -2.22 -14.64 -15.33
CA PRO A 75 -3.21 -15.57 -15.87
C PRO A 75 -2.64 -16.96 -16.19
N ARG A 76 -1.33 -17.06 -16.49
CA ARG A 76 -0.62 -18.32 -16.74
C ARG A 76 0.37 -18.66 -15.63
N ARG A 77 -0.01 -18.38 -14.38
CA ARG A 77 0.85 -18.58 -13.22
C ARG A 77 1.23 -20.05 -13.04
N THR A 78 2.54 -20.29 -12.84
CA THR A 78 3.12 -21.60 -12.56
C THR A 78 3.77 -21.62 -11.17
N ASP A 79 4.16 -22.81 -10.69
CA ASP A 79 4.91 -22.95 -9.43
C ASP A 79 6.27 -22.26 -9.52
N ALA A 80 6.95 -22.34 -10.65
CA ALA A 80 8.20 -21.65 -10.91
C ALA A 80 8.03 -20.13 -10.83
N MET A 81 6.98 -19.58 -11.47
CA MET A 81 6.64 -18.16 -11.34
C MET A 81 6.36 -17.77 -9.88
N SER A 82 5.63 -18.61 -9.16
CA SER A 82 5.32 -18.39 -7.73
C SER A 82 6.59 -18.38 -6.88
N ALA A 83 7.58 -19.20 -7.19
CA ALA A 83 8.88 -19.18 -6.51
C ALA A 83 9.66 -17.87 -6.77
N VAL A 84 9.65 -17.38 -8.03
CA VAL A 84 10.28 -16.10 -8.38
C VAL A 84 9.56 -14.93 -7.71
N ILE A 85 8.23 -14.91 -7.66
CA ILE A 85 7.46 -13.88 -6.94
C ILE A 85 7.87 -13.85 -5.46
N ARG A 86 7.99 -15.02 -4.79
CA ARG A 86 8.45 -15.08 -3.39
C ARG A 86 9.88 -14.58 -3.23
N ALA A 87 10.78 -14.93 -4.14
CA ALA A 87 12.17 -14.46 -4.12
C ALA A 87 12.24 -12.93 -4.29
N SER A 88 11.44 -12.37 -5.21
CA SER A 88 11.34 -10.92 -5.40
C SER A 88 10.80 -10.22 -4.15
N MET A 89 9.75 -10.77 -3.54
CA MET A 89 9.20 -10.25 -2.29
C MET A 89 10.25 -10.23 -1.17
N ASN A 90 11.08 -11.26 -1.06
CA ASN A 90 12.13 -11.39 -0.04
C ASN A 90 13.35 -10.49 -0.32
N SER A 91 13.45 -9.85 -1.49
CA SER A 91 14.52 -8.92 -1.83
C SER A 91 14.33 -7.51 -1.26
N ILE A 92 13.14 -7.22 -0.74
CA ILE A 92 12.80 -5.93 -0.12
C ILE A 92 12.39 -6.13 1.34
N ASN A 93 12.57 -5.10 2.15
CA ASN A 93 12.26 -5.10 3.58
C ASN A 93 11.76 -3.73 4.04
N ASN A 94 11.42 -3.62 5.32
CA ASN A 94 10.89 -2.39 5.92
C ASN A 94 11.84 -1.19 5.79
N GLU A 95 13.15 -1.40 5.90
CA GLU A 95 14.16 -0.33 5.80
C GLU A 95 14.25 0.20 4.35
N LEU A 96 14.39 -0.70 3.36
CA LEU A 96 14.46 -0.32 1.95
C LEU A 96 13.21 0.44 1.50
N VAL A 97 12.02 0.00 1.94
CA VAL A 97 10.76 0.69 1.62
C VAL A 97 10.66 2.03 2.33
N THR A 98 11.19 2.16 3.54
CA THR A 98 11.28 3.46 4.24
C THR A 98 12.13 4.44 3.45
N ASP A 99 13.29 4.01 2.94
CA ASP A 99 14.17 4.83 2.10
C ASP A 99 13.49 5.25 0.80
N ASP A 100 12.83 4.32 0.12
CA ASP A 100 12.08 4.60 -1.11
C ASP A 100 10.93 5.58 -0.85
N THR A 101 10.25 5.42 0.28
CA THR A 101 9.18 6.34 0.70
C THR A 101 9.72 7.75 0.95
N SER A 102 10.88 7.88 1.60
CA SER A 102 11.54 9.18 1.79
C SER A 102 11.82 9.88 0.46
N ALA A 103 12.33 9.11 -0.52
CA ALA A 103 12.59 9.64 -1.86
C ALA A 103 11.29 10.06 -2.59
N MET A 104 10.22 9.25 -2.48
CA MET A 104 8.91 9.59 -3.05
C MET A 104 8.32 10.86 -2.42
N LEU A 105 8.43 11.02 -1.10
CA LEU A 105 7.97 12.22 -0.42
C LEU A 105 8.71 13.47 -0.94
N GLY A 106 10.03 13.41 -1.08
CA GLY A 106 10.81 14.51 -1.64
C GLY A 106 10.48 14.80 -3.10
N TRP A 107 10.25 13.75 -3.92
CA TRP A 107 9.84 13.90 -5.31
C TRP A 107 8.44 14.56 -5.42
N MET A 108 7.50 14.15 -4.56
CA MET A 108 6.16 14.73 -4.52
C MET A 108 6.18 16.18 -4.05
N ASP A 109 7.01 16.55 -3.08
CA ASP A 109 7.15 17.92 -2.59
C ASP A 109 7.67 18.89 -3.67
N ALA A 110 8.38 18.37 -4.68
CA ALA A 110 8.88 19.12 -5.83
C ALA A 110 7.92 19.12 -7.03
N ASN A 111 6.73 18.52 -6.93
CA ASN A 111 5.79 18.38 -8.04
C ASN A 111 4.58 19.31 -7.86
N ASP A 112 4.40 20.26 -8.76
CA ASP A 112 3.34 21.28 -8.71
C ASP A 112 1.91 20.71 -8.73
N ARG A 113 1.73 19.46 -9.19
CA ARG A 113 0.42 18.79 -9.18
C ARG A 113 0.07 18.17 -7.83
N VAL A 114 1.03 18.08 -6.92
CA VAL A 114 0.87 17.45 -5.59
C VAL A 114 0.57 18.51 -4.55
N LYS A 115 -0.53 18.34 -3.81
CA LYS A 115 -0.84 19.17 -2.66
C LYS A 115 0.23 18.97 -1.58
N PRO A 116 0.94 20.02 -1.16
CA PRO A 116 1.94 19.91 -0.11
C PRO A 116 1.35 19.46 1.24
N GLY A 117 2.12 18.75 2.05
CA GLY A 117 1.76 18.41 3.43
C GLY A 117 1.35 16.95 3.61
N PRO A 118 0.14 16.66 4.12
CA PRO A 118 -0.31 15.29 4.43
C PRO A 118 -0.38 14.36 3.22
N VAL A 119 -0.04 13.09 3.44
CA VAL A 119 -0.04 12.03 2.43
C VAL A 119 -0.87 10.86 2.94
N GLY A 120 -1.68 10.27 2.08
CA GLY A 120 -2.30 8.98 2.32
C GLY A 120 -1.51 7.85 1.69
N CYS A 121 -1.77 6.62 2.12
CA CYS A 121 -1.20 5.47 1.43
C CYS A 121 -2.14 4.25 1.47
N VAL A 122 -1.89 3.32 0.56
CA VAL A 122 -2.51 2.00 0.54
C VAL A 122 -1.49 0.95 0.11
N GLY A 123 -1.60 -0.23 0.70
CA GLY A 123 -0.82 -1.39 0.32
C GLY A 123 -1.62 -2.67 0.45
N TYR A 124 -1.31 -3.61 -0.41
CA TYR A 124 -1.98 -4.90 -0.52
C TYR A 124 -0.99 -6.03 -0.27
N CYS A 125 -1.45 -7.13 0.34
CA CYS A 125 -0.66 -8.35 0.49
C CYS A 125 0.69 -8.08 1.18
N MET A 126 1.82 -8.29 0.50
CA MET A 126 3.17 -8.06 1.05
C MET A 126 3.37 -6.64 1.60
N SER A 127 2.66 -5.66 1.03
CA SER A 127 2.81 -4.26 1.43
C SER A 127 2.06 -3.90 2.73
N GLY A 128 1.32 -4.82 3.31
CA GLY A 128 0.67 -4.62 4.61
C GLY A 128 1.65 -4.23 5.72
N GLN A 129 2.80 -4.90 5.79
CA GLN A 129 3.88 -4.55 6.72
C GLN A 129 4.43 -3.15 6.47
N TYR A 130 4.56 -2.74 5.20
CA TYR A 130 5.11 -1.44 4.83
C TYR A 130 4.18 -0.29 5.21
N ILE A 131 2.86 -0.47 5.08
CA ILE A 131 1.88 0.53 5.46
C ILE A 131 2.04 0.94 6.93
N THR A 132 2.12 -0.03 7.84
CA THR A 132 2.32 0.22 9.27
C THR A 132 3.69 0.85 9.53
N THR A 133 4.74 0.33 8.90
CA THR A 133 6.11 0.82 9.08
C THR A 133 6.27 2.27 8.61
N VAL A 134 5.83 2.61 7.39
CA VAL A 134 5.99 3.98 6.87
C VAL A 134 5.13 4.99 7.65
N SER A 135 3.96 4.56 8.15
CA SER A 135 3.13 5.42 9.01
C SER A 135 3.84 5.76 10.32
N ALA A 136 4.60 4.82 10.88
CA ALA A 136 5.40 5.05 12.08
C ALA A 136 6.69 5.84 11.80
N ARG A 137 7.30 5.68 10.63
CA ARG A 137 8.55 6.36 10.25
C ARG A 137 8.33 7.80 9.78
N PHE A 138 7.16 8.08 9.22
CA PHE A 138 6.77 9.43 8.74
C PHE A 138 5.47 9.91 9.40
N PRO A 139 5.38 9.97 10.74
CA PRO A 139 4.12 10.16 11.46
C PRO A 139 3.44 11.51 11.18
N HIS A 140 4.20 12.53 10.78
CA HIS A 140 3.66 13.85 10.44
C HIS A 140 3.29 13.98 8.95
N ARG A 141 3.62 12.99 8.14
CA ARG A 141 3.33 12.97 6.70
C ARG A 141 2.26 11.92 6.38
N MET A 142 2.36 10.70 6.91
CA MET A 142 1.40 9.62 6.67
C MET A 142 0.22 9.75 7.62
N VAL A 143 -0.84 10.43 7.15
CA VAL A 143 -2.01 10.75 8.00
C VAL A 143 -3.20 9.82 7.80
N ALA A 144 -3.21 9.02 6.73
CA ALA A 144 -4.30 8.10 6.43
C ALA A 144 -3.76 6.88 5.66
N ALA A 145 -3.70 5.73 6.29
CA ALA A 145 -3.00 4.56 5.77
C ALA A 145 -3.90 3.32 5.77
N ALA A 146 -3.98 2.64 4.62
CA ALA A 146 -4.81 1.45 4.43
C ALA A 146 -3.97 0.21 4.09
N SER A 147 -4.22 -0.88 4.79
CA SER A 147 -3.62 -2.20 4.55
C SER A 147 -4.71 -3.22 4.23
N LEU A 148 -4.70 -3.79 3.05
CA LEU A 148 -5.69 -4.78 2.61
C LEU A 148 -5.05 -6.18 2.54
N TYR A 149 -5.64 -7.13 3.27
CA TYR A 149 -5.10 -8.48 3.48
C TYR A 149 -3.57 -8.50 3.60
N GLY A 150 -3.08 -7.53 4.41
CA GLY A 150 -1.66 -7.32 4.60
C GLY A 150 -1.02 -8.45 5.40
N VAL A 151 0.13 -8.95 4.90
CA VAL A 151 0.92 -9.96 5.58
C VAL A 151 2.09 -9.34 6.34
N LEU A 152 2.71 -10.09 7.24
CA LEU A 152 3.92 -9.71 7.99
C LEU A 152 3.78 -8.42 8.85
N ILE A 153 2.55 -8.08 9.25
CA ILE A 153 2.28 -6.93 10.14
C ILE A 153 2.69 -7.26 11.57
N VAL A 154 2.53 -8.52 11.97
CA VAL A 154 2.99 -9.07 13.26
C VAL A 154 3.95 -10.21 12.96
N THR A 155 5.18 -10.11 13.46
CA THR A 155 6.25 -11.09 13.29
C THR A 155 7.06 -11.19 14.59
N ASP A 156 7.93 -12.20 14.70
CA ASP A 156 8.87 -12.36 15.83
C ASP A 156 10.14 -11.52 15.67
N GLN A 157 10.23 -10.69 14.61
CA GLN A 157 11.38 -9.86 14.36
C GLN A 157 11.36 -8.59 15.24
N PRO A 158 12.51 -8.07 15.67
CA PRO A 158 12.58 -6.88 16.53
C PRO A 158 12.08 -5.60 15.84
N ASP A 159 12.02 -5.58 14.52
CA ASP A 159 11.47 -4.50 13.71
C ASP A 159 10.03 -4.76 13.23
N SER A 160 9.34 -5.71 13.87
CA SER A 160 7.96 -6.05 13.51
C SER A 160 7.05 -4.82 13.52
N PRO A 161 6.29 -4.58 12.43
CA PRO A 161 5.52 -3.34 12.28
C PRO A 161 4.55 -3.04 13.42
N HIS A 162 3.91 -4.06 14.02
CA HIS A 162 3.00 -3.85 15.15
C HIS A 162 3.67 -3.27 16.40
N LEU A 163 5.00 -3.41 16.54
CA LEU A 163 5.78 -2.82 17.64
C LEU A 163 6.02 -1.31 17.47
N LEU A 164 5.67 -0.75 16.31
CA LEU A 164 5.89 0.66 15.98
C LEU A 164 4.60 1.50 16.04
N VAL A 165 3.46 0.89 16.35
CA VAL A 165 2.15 1.57 16.26
C VAL A 165 2.02 2.77 17.21
N ASP A 166 2.75 2.79 18.31
CA ASP A 166 2.81 3.92 19.27
C ASP A 166 3.37 5.21 18.67
N LYS A 167 4.15 5.09 17.59
CA LYS A 167 4.75 6.24 16.86
C LYS A 167 3.83 6.84 15.82
N ILE A 168 2.75 6.16 15.44
CA ILE A 168 1.83 6.58 14.39
C ILE A 168 0.94 7.72 14.91
N LYS A 169 0.72 8.72 14.07
CA LYS A 169 -0.16 9.87 14.34
C LYS A 169 -1.38 9.93 13.42
N GLY A 170 -1.30 9.25 12.29
CA GLY A 170 -2.37 9.15 11.30
C GLY A 170 -3.42 8.09 11.66
N GLU A 171 -4.48 8.06 10.86
CA GLU A 171 -5.54 7.04 10.94
C GLU A 171 -5.16 5.79 10.14
N LEU A 172 -5.43 4.62 10.71
CA LEU A 172 -5.14 3.31 10.12
C LEU A 172 -6.43 2.56 9.78
N TYR A 173 -6.45 1.98 8.58
CA TYR A 173 -7.49 1.06 8.15
C TYR A 173 -6.86 -0.29 7.75
N TYR A 174 -7.32 -1.35 8.39
CA TYR A 174 -6.94 -2.72 8.08
C TYR A 174 -8.16 -3.51 7.61
N ALA A 175 -8.09 -4.07 6.42
CA ALA A 175 -9.08 -4.99 5.87
C ALA A 175 -8.45 -6.38 5.71
N PHE A 176 -8.97 -7.36 6.42
CA PHE A 176 -8.52 -8.74 6.34
C PHE A 176 -9.56 -9.62 5.65
N ALA A 177 -9.10 -10.62 4.93
CA ALA A 177 -9.95 -11.71 4.48
C ALA A 177 -10.26 -12.66 5.64
N GLU A 178 -11.42 -13.34 5.60
CA GLU A 178 -11.74 -14.36 6.60
C GLU A 178 -10.84 -15.58 6.49
N HIS A 179 -10.51 -15.97 5.26
CA HIS A 179 -9.67 -17.13 4.96
C HIS A 179 -8.37 -16.67 4.30
N ASP A 180 -7.31 -16.53 5.10
CA ASP A 180 -6.03 -16.04 4.63
C ASP A 180 -4.86 -16.81 5.27
N ALA A 181 -4.26 -17.73 4.51
CA ALA A 181 -3.10 -18.49 4.99
C ALA A 181 -1.85 -17.60 5.22
N GLY A 182 -1.82 -16.41 4.63
CA GLY A 182 -0.75 -15.41 4.84
C GLY A 182 -0.90 -14.61 6.14
N VAL A 183 -2.05 -14.74 6.82
CA VAL A 183 -2.35 -14.04 8.07
C VAL A 183 -2.67 -15.09 9.16
N PRO A 184 -1.66 -15.63 9.86
CA PRO A 184 -1.85 -16.56 10.98
C PRO A 184 -2.82 -16.03 12.04
N GLY A 185 -3.54 -16.90 12.71
CA GLY A 185 -4.64 -16.55 13.62
C GLY A 185 -4.29 -15.63 14.79
N HIS A 186 -3.00 -15.52 15.16
CA HIS A 186 -2.53 -14.59 16.20
C HIS A 186 -2.37 -13.14 15.71
N VAL A 187 -2.21 -12.92 14.38
CA VAL A 187 -1.85 -11.61 13.82
C VAL A 187 -2.89 -10.53 14.16
N ILE A 188 -4.17 -10.80 13.94
CA ILE A 188 -5.23 -9.82 14.20
C ILE A 188 -5.40 -9.56 15.71
N PRO A 189 -5.45 -10.56 16.59
CA PRO A 189 -5.47 -10.32 18.03
C PRO A 189 -4.28 -9.52 18.55
N ASP A 190 -3.06 -9.84 18.12
CA ASP A 190 -1.84 -9.14 18.56
C ASP A 190 -1.78 -7.70 18.04
N LEU A 191 -2.17 -7.48 16.79
CA LEU A 191 -2.28 -6.13 16.23
C LEU A 191 -3.32 -5.29 17.00
N ARG A 192 -4.50 -5.86 17.33
CA ARG A 192 -5.51 -5.19 18.15
C ARG A 192 -4.98 -4.86 19.54
N ALA A 193 -4.26 -5.80 20.17
CA ALA A 193 -3.67 -5.61 21.48
C ALA A 193 -2.58 -4.52 21.49
N ALA A 194 -1.79 -4.41 20.42
CA ALA A 194 -0.81 -3.35 20.26
C ALA A 194 -1.48 -1.97 20.07
N LEU A 195 -2.46 -1.87 19.19
CA LEU A 195 -3.20 -0.63 18.93
C LEU A 195 -4.02 -0.15 20.13
N ALA A 196 -4.59 -1.07 20.92
CA ALA A 196 -5.34 -0.74 22.13
C ALA A 196 -4.51 -0.04 23.21
N LYS A 197 -3.19 -0.07 23.12
CA LYS A 197 -2.26 0.65 24.02
C LYS A 197 -1.92 2.06 23.54
N THR A 198 -2.54 2.52 22.48
CA THR A 198 -2.25 3.80 21.81
C THR A 198 -3.53 4.59 21.58
N ASP A 199 -3.39 5.89 21.31
CA ASP A 199 -4.51 6.76 20.90
C ASP A 199 -4.67 6.79 19.36
N VAL A 200 -4.01 5.89 18.63
CA VAL A 200 -4.07 5.85 17.16
C VAL A 200 -5.48 5.47 16.71
N LYS A 201 -6.10 6.35 15.95
CA LYS A 201 -7.39 6.07 15.34
C LYS A 201 -7.25 4.93 14.34
N ASN A 202 -7.99 3.85 14.56
CA ASN A 202 -7.87 2.69 13.69
C ASN A 202 -9.21 1.98 13.48
N THR A 203 -9.29 1.30 12.34
CA THR A 203 -10.40 0.41 12.01
C THR A 203 -9.82 -0.91 11.51
N ILE A 204 -10.25 -2.02 12.10
CA ILE A 204 -9.88 -3.37 11.66
C ILE A 204 -11.14 -4.11 11.28
N LYS A 205 -11.32 -4.43 10.00
CA LYS A 205 -12.44 -5.22 9.45
C LYS A 205 -11.95 -6.59 8.97
N ILE A 206 -12.77 -7.61 9.20
CA ILE A 206 -12.63 -8.93 8.59
C ILE A 206 -13.82 -9.09 7.65
N PHE A 207 -13.59 -9.45 6.41
CA PHE A 207 -14.61 -9.58 5.37
C PHE A 207 -15.05 -11.05 5.28
N PRO A 208 -16.29 -11.38 5.66
CA PRO A 208 -16.78 -12.76 5.67
C PRO A 208 -16.77 -13.40 4.29
N GLY A 209 -16.44 -14.69 4.19
CA GLY A 209 -16.45 -15.47 2.96
C GLY A 209 -15.32 -15.15 1.98
N THR A 210 -14.42 -14.19 2.31
CA THR A 210 -13.37 -13.76 1.39
C THR A 210 -12.07 -14.55 1.58
N GLN A 211 -11.28 -14.60 0.50
CA GLN A 211 -9.95 -15.18 0.44
C GLN A 211 -8.89 -14.09 0.26
N HIS A 212 -7.61 -14.45 0.47
CA HIS A 212 -6.49 -13.54 0.20
C HIS A 212 -6.53 -13.01 -1.24
N GLY A 213 -6.53 -11.69 -1.40
CA GLY A 213 -6.58 -11.06 -2.73
C GLY A 213 -7.98 -10.72 -3.23
N PHE A 214 -9.02 -10.82 -2.39
CA PHE A 214 -10.42 -10.59 -2.76
C PHE A 214 -10.72 -9.24 -3.42
N ALA A 215 -9.86 -8.25 -3.28
CA ALA A 215 -10.05 -6.92 -3.87
C ALA A 215 -9.40 -6.74 -5.25
N PHE A 216 -8.75 -7.77 -5.81
CA PHE A 216 -8.16 -7.75 -7.14
C PHE A 216 -9.10 -8.36 -8.18
N ALA A 217 -9.59 -7.53 -9.10
CA ALA A 217 -10.60 -7.93 -10.09
C ALA A 217 -10.14 -9.01 -11.08
N GLU A 218 -8.83 -9.14 -11.28
CA GLU A 218 -8.22 -10.15 -12.17
C GLU A 218 -7.98 -11.51 -11.48
N ARG A 219 -8.30 -11.63 -10.16
CA ARG A 219 -8.13 -12.88 -9.41
C ARG A 219 -9.41 -13.68 -9.33
N ALA A 220 -9.25 -15.01 -9.26
CA ALA A 220 -10.38 -15.93 -9.07
C ALA A 220 -11.12 -15.71 -7.75
N ASP A 221 -10.40 -15.24 -6.73
CA ASP A 221 -10.94 -14.97 -5.39
C ASP A 221 -11.58 -13.57 -5.26
N TYR A 222 -11.77 -12.85 -6.39
CA TYR A 222 -12.39 -11.53 -6.36
C TYR A 222 -13.82 -11.59 -5.80
N GLU A 223 -14.07 -10.80 -4.76
CA GLU A 223 -15.40 -10.65 -4.19
C GLU A 223 -15.83 -9.18 -4.28
N THR A 224 -16.77 -8.92 -5.22
CA THR A 224 -17.15 -7.58 -5.64
C THR A 224 -17.65 -6.70 -4.48
N VAL A 225 -18.53 -7.24 -3.63
CA VAL A 225 -19.17 -6.44 -2.56
C VAL A 225 -18.13 -6.02 -1.53
N SER A 226 -17.29 -6.95 -1.08
CA SER A 226 -16.21 -6.65 -0.13
C SER A 226 -15.15 -5.74 -0.73
N ALA A 227 -14.79 -5.95 -2.00
CA ALA A 227 -13.84 -5.09 -2.70
C ALA A 227 -14.36 -3.64 -2.78
N GLU A 228 -15.62 -3.43 -3.20
CA GLU A 228 -16.23 -2.11 -3.26
C GLU A 228 -16.38 -1.47 -1.88
N GLN A 229 -16.67 -2.26 -0.85
CA GLN A 229 -16.71 -1.76 0.52
C GLN A 229 -15.34 -1.26 0.99
N THR A 230 -14.23 -1.99 0.66
CA THR A 230 -12.88 -1.50 0.99
C THR A 230 -12.56 -0.19 0.30
N TRP A 231 -12.97 -0.01 -0.97
CA TRP A 231 -12.81 1.26 -1.68
C TRP A 231 -13.58 2.39 -1.01
N ALA A 232 -14.85 2.15 -0.65
CA ALA A 232 -15.67 3.14 0.04
C ALA A 232 -15.05 3.56 1.38
N ASP A 233 -14.58 2.60 2.17
CA ASP A 233 -13.93 2.85 3.46
C ASP A 233 -12.64 3.67 3.30
N MET A 234 -11.79 3.30 2.34
CA MET A 234 -10.54 4.03 2.05
C MET A 234 -10.82 5.47 1.60
N PHE A 235 -11.72 5.67 0.66
CA PHE A 235 -12.08 7.01 0.20
C PHE A 235 -12.67 7.86 1.32
N ALA A 236 -13.56 7.30 2.14
CA ALA A 236 -14.10 8.01 3.30
C ALA A 236 -13.01 8.43 4.30
N MET A 237 -12.01 7.58 4.54
CA MET A 237 -10.86 7.92 5.38
C MET A 237 -10.00 9.01 4.73
N TRP A 238 -9.63 8.86 3.48
CA TRP A 238 -8.79 9.83 2.77
C TRP A 238 -9.48 11.18 2.59
N ASP A 239 -10.78 11.21 2.26
CA ASP A 239 -11.54 12.46 2.13
C ASP A 239 -11.54 13.25 3.44
N ARG A 240 -11.68 12.57 4.57
CA ARG A 240 -11.67 13.18 5.90
C ARG A 240 -10.28 13.67 6.32
N CYS A 241 -9.21 12.97 5.92
CA CYS A 241 -7.86 13.26 6.41
C CYS A 241 -7.04 14.14 5.46
N LEU A 242 -7.36 14.20 4.15
CA LEU A 242 -6.52 14.82 3.13
C LEU A 242 -7.19 15.99 2.39
N LYS A 243 -8.51 16.03 2.31
CA LYS A 243 -9.28 17.11 1.68
C LYS A 243 -9.71 18.14 2.73
#